data_44bff89df51b1011620166472d597460
#
_entry.id   44bff89df51b1011620166472d597460
#
_cell.length_a   1.000
_cell.length_b   1.000
_cell.length_c   1.000
_cell.angle_alpha   90.00
_cell.angle_beta   90.00
_cell.angle_gamma   90.00
#
_symmetry.space_group_name_H-M   'P 1'
#
loop_
_entity.id
_entity.type
_entity.pdbx_description
1 polymer ?
#
loop_
_entity_poly.entity_id
_entity_poly.type
_entity_poly.pdbx_seq_one_letter_code
_entity_poly.pdbx_strand_id
1 'polypeptide(L)'
;DIFCGLFKMKQPDILEVGCGPGNITRYLISKRPGFKIIATDVSVNMINLAKQNNPTVDFKVLDCRQIESITTKFDGIVCGFCLPYLSKEDCVKFFKDSFHLLKSGGFLYFSAIEGDYSQSKYETGSTGDKCFVYYYSESDFKNELDKLGFRFVYSIKKGFPKNDESKQTHLILIVQKN
;
A
#
# COMPACT_ATOMS: atom_id res chain seq x y z
N ASP A 1 -13.43 -0.27 2.85
CA ASP A 1 -14.51 0.74 3.04
C ASP A 1 -14.04 1.98 3.82
N ILE A 2 -13.34 1.84 4.96
CA ILE A 2 -12.94 2.97 5.82
C ILE A 2 -12.15 4.01 5.02
N PHE A 3 -11.07 3.62 4.34
CA PHE A 3 -10.26 4.54 3.52
C PHE A 3 -11.12 5.35 2.53
N CYS A 4 -12.03 4.68 1.80
CA CYS A 4 -12.91 5.36 0.85
C CYS A 4 -13.82 6.41 1.50
N GLY A 5 -14.21 6.20 2.76
CA GLY A 5 -15.08 7.10 3.52
C GLY A 5 -14.40 8.37 4.07
N LEU A 6 -13.06 8.43 4.08
CA LEU A 6 -12.31 9.55 4.68
C LEU A 6 -12.35 10.84 3.85
N PHE A 7 -12.63 10.74 2.55
CA PHE A 7 -12.55 11.89 1.63
C PHE A 7 -13.90 12.61 1.53
N LYS A 8 -13.92 13.90 1.87
CA LYS A 8 -15.11 14.77 1.74
C LYS A 8 -15.31 15.30 0.32
N MET A 9 -14.21 15.46 -0.45
CA MET A 9 -14.27 15.94 -1.83
C MET A 9 -14.81 14.86 -2.78
N LYS A 10 -15.41 15.30 -3.89
CA LYS A 10 -16.00 14.38 -4.89
C LYS A 10 -14.96 13.60 -5.70
N GLN A 11 -13.83 14.21 -6.00
CA GLN A 11 -12.79 13.68 -6.90
C GLN A 11 -11.40 13.81 -6.26
N PRO A 12 -11.08 13.01 -5.23
CA PRO A 12 -9.73 13.00 -4.66
C PRO A 12 -8.74 12.34 -5.62
N ASP A 13 -7.51 12.87 -5.63
CA ASP A 13 -6.37 12.30 -6.33
C ASP A 13 -5.75 11.18 -5.48
N ILE A 14 -5.69 9.97 -6.01
CA ILE A 14 -5.21 8.78 -5.32
C ILE A 14 -4.01 8.20 -6.05
N LEU A 15 -2.95 7.88 -5.29
CA LEU A 15 -1.85 7.04 -5.75
C LEU A 15 -2.02 5.64 -5.19
N GLU A 16 -2.06 4.63 -6.04
CA GLU A 16 -1.97 3.24 -5.63
C GLU A 16 -0.57 2.70 -5.95
N VAL A 17 0.11 2.17 -4.94
CA VAL A 17 1.48 1.65 -5.03
C VAL A 17 1.47 0.14 -4.86
N GLY A 18 2.07 -0.60 -5.80
CA GLY A 18 2.04 -2.05 -5.82
C GLY A 18 0.64 -2.58 -6.17
N CYS A 19 0.04 -2.07 -7.26
CA CYS A 19 -1.35 -2.37 -7.63
C CYS A 19 -1.57 -3.82 -8.08
N GLY A 20 -0.49 -4.56 -8.41
CA GLY A 20 -0.61 -5.89 -8.98
C GLY A 20 -1.51 -5.89 -10.23
N PRO A 21 -2.43 -6.87 -10.38
CA PRO A 21 -3.34 -6.93 -11.52
C PRO A 21 -4.54 -5.96 -11.41
N GLY A 22 -4.50 -4.98 -10.48
CA GLY A 22 -5.51 -3.94 -10.33
C GLY A 22 -6.76 -4.36 -9.52
N ASN A 23 -6.65 -5.31 -8.60
CA ASN A 23 -7.79 -5.75 -7.79
C ASN A 23 -8.25 -4.67 -6.79
N ILE A 24 -7.31 -4.02 -6.10
CA ILE A 24 -7.61 -2.91 -5.19
C ILE A 24 -8.08 -1.71 -6.00
N THR A 25 -7.43 -1.40 -7.13
CA THR A 25 -7.87 -0.37 -8.08
C THR A 25 -9.35 -0.50 -8.41
N ARG A 26 -9.77 -1.69 -8.87
CA ARG A 26 -11.17 -1.99 -9.21
C ARG A 26 -12.11 -1.78 -8.03
N TYR A 27 -11.71 -2.23 -6.84
CA TYR A 27 -12.48 -2.02 -5.63
C TYR A 27 -12.65 -0.53 -5.30
N LEU A 28 -11.56 0.25 -5.37
CA LEU A 28 -11.59 1.69 -5.09
C LEU A 28 -12.55 2.42 -6.04
N ILE A 29 -12.50 2.14 -7.34
CA ILE A 29 -13.39 2.73 -8.34
C ILE A 29 -14.86 2.32 -8.08
N SER A 30 -15.09 1.05 -7.78
CA SER A 30 -16.46 0.57 -7.51
C SER A 30 -17.09 1.24 -6.30
N LYS A 31 -16.30 1.54 -5.27
CA LYS A 31 -16.76 2.22 -4.04
C LYS A 31 -16.85 3.73 -4.20
N ARG A 32 -15.97 4.33 -4.96
CA ARG A 32 -15.88 5.78 -5.19
C ARG A 32 -15.53 6.04 -6.67
N PRO A 33 -16.53 6.05 -7.57
CA PRO A 33 -16.29 6.29 -9.01
C PRO A 33 -15.61 7.64 -9.33
N GLY A 34 -15.66 8.58 -8.38
CA GLY A 34 -14.99 9.88 -8.51
C GLY A 34 -13.49 9.89 -8.17
N PHE A 35 -12.90 8.79 -7.74
CA PHE A 35 -11.47 8.71 -7.48
C PHE A 35 -10.67 8.87 -8.78
N LYS A 36 -9.72 9.81 -8.79
CA LYS A 36 -8.72 9.95 -9.84
C LYS A 36 -7.48 9.16 -9.45
N ILE A 37 -7.32 7.97 -10.03
CA ILE A 37 -6.30 7.03 -9.60
C ILE A 37 -5.14 7.01 -10.60
N ILE A 38 -3.91 7.18 -10.09
CA ILE A 38 -2.67 6.74 -10.73
C ILE A 38 -2.23 5.50 -9.97
N ALA A 39 -2.05 4.38 -10.68
CA ALA A 39 -1.65 3.12 -10.06
C ALA A 39 -0.30 2.65 -10.59
N THR A 40 0.56 2.16 -9.70
CA THR A 40 1.92 1.76 -10.04
C THR A 40 2.23 0.34 -9.58
N ASP A 41 3.06 -0.35 -10.34
CA ASP A 41 3.65 -1.63 -9.97
C ASP A 41 5.02 -1.78 -10.65
N VAL A 42 5.95 -2.49 -10.03
CA VAL A 42 7.27 -2.75 -10.61
C VAL A 42 7.21 -3.73 -11.78
N SER A 43 6.22 -4.61 -11.79
CA SER A 43 6.06 -5.65 -12.80
C SER A 43 5.30 -5.17 -14.04
N VAL A 44 5.96 -5.19 -15.18
CA VAL A 44 5.34 -4.89 -16.49
C VAL A 44 4.14 -5.80 -16.74
N ASN A 45 4.24 -7.10 -16.39
CA ASN A 45 3.16 -8.06 -16.58
C ASN A 45 1.93 -7.72 -15.73
N MET A 46 2.13 -7.30 -14.47
CA MET A 46 1.04 -6.86 -13.59
C MET A 46 0.38 -5.59 -14.13
N ILE A 47 1.16 -4.62 -14.60
CA ILE A 47 0.62 -3.41 -15.23
C ILE A 47 -0.21 -3.75 -16.48
N ASN A 48 0.23 -4.67 -17.32
CA ASN A 48 -0.54 -5.09 -18.50
C ASN A 48 -1.89 -5.73 -18.11
N LEU A 49 -1.89 -6.59 -17.09
CA LEU A 49 -3.13 -7.18 -16.54
C LEU A 49 -4.03 -6.11 -15.90
N ALA A 50 -3.45 -5.18 -15.14
CA ALA A 50 -4.18 -4.10 -14.50
C ALA A 50 -4.92 -3.21 -15.51
N LYS A 51 -4.25 -2.87 -16.64
CA LYS A 51 -4.85 -2.11 -17.76
C LYS A 51 -6.02 -2.85 -18.41
N GLN A 52 -5.90 -4.17 -18.59
CA GLN A 52 -7.00 -4.98 -19.11
C GLN A 52 -8.19 -5.02 -18.15
N ASN A 53 -7.91 -5.15 -16.86
CA ASN A 53 -8.93 -5.24 -15.81
C ASN A 53 -9.62 -3.91 -15.50
N ASN A 54 -8.93 -2.77 -15.73
CA ASN A 54 -9.40 -1.42 -15.37
C ASN A 54 -8.98 -0.40 -16.45
N PRO A 55 -9.57 -0.44 -17.66
CA PRO A 55 -9.07 0.29 -18.83
C PRO A 55 -9.16 1.82 -18.71
N THR A 56 -9.85 2.36 -17.72
CA THR A 56 -10.03 3.80 -17.52
C THR A 56 -9.03 4.43 -16.54
N VAL A 57 -8.11 3.62 -15.98
CA VAL A 57 -7.13 4.08 -14.97
C VAL A 57 -5.75 4.29 -15.59
N ASP A 58 -5.02 5.29 -15.09
CA ASP A 58 -3.62 5.53 -15.47
C ASP A 58 -2.69 4.57 -14.70
N PHE A 59 -2.06 3.64 -15.43
CA PHE A 59 -1.13 2.66 -14.88
C PHE A 59 0.30 2.92 -15.36
N LYS A 60 1.27 2.92 -14.42
CA LYS A 60 2.69 3.16 -14.69
C LYS A 60 3.57 2.07 -14.09
N VAL A 61 4.59 1.67 -14.80
CA VAL A 61 5.65 0.81 -14.25
C VAL A 61 6.54 1.69 -13.37
N LEU A 62 6.56 1.41 -12.07
CA LEU A 62 7.37 2.15 -11.10
C LEU A 62 7.62 1.29 -9.86
N ASP A 63 8.86 1.27 -9.41
CA ASP A 63 9.23 0.65 -8.13
C ASP A 63 8.75 1.54 -6.95
N CYS A 64 8.13 0.93 -5.95
CA CYS A 64 7.67 1.62 -4.75
C CYS A 64 8.81 2.35 -3.99
N ARG A 65 10.05 1.95 -4.19
CA ARG A 65 11.26 2.59 -3.66
C ARG A 65 11.66 3.86 -4.40
N GLN A 66 10.98 4.21 -5.49
CA GLN A 66 11.30 5.34 -6.38
C GLN A 66 10.09 6.28 -6.58
N ILE A 67 9.10 6.23 -5.67
CA ILE A 67 7.89 7.06 -5.79
C ILE A 67 8.19 8.56 -5.65
N GLU A 68 9.34 8.95 -5.11
CA GLU A 68 9.81 10.34 -5.07
C GLU A 68 9.97 10.97 -6.46
N SER A 69 10.08 10.16 -7.51
CA SER A 69 10.11 10.64 -8.90
C SER A 69 8.78 11.22 -9.39
N ILE A 70 7.70 10.96 -8.64
CA ILE A 70 6.37 11.52 -8.93
C ILE A 70 6.33 12.96 -8.41
N THR A 71 5.91 13.89 -9.26
CA THR A 71 5.83 15.31 -8.88
C THR A 71 4.44 15.76 -8.42
N THR A 72 3.41 14.96 -8.73
CA THR A 72 2.00 15.22 -8.35
C THR A 72 1.78 14.96 -6.87
N LYS A 73 0.92 15.77 -6.22
CA LYS A 73 0.47 15.57 -4.85
C LYS A 73 -0.89 14.88 -4.83
N PHE A 74 -1.10 14.04 -3.80
CA PHE A 74 -2.29 13.21 -3.67
C PHE A 74 -3.07 13.51 -2.39
N ASP A 75 -4.38 13.30 -2.46
CA ASP A 75 -5.25 13.32 -1.28
C ASP A 75 -5.16 12.01 -0.49
N GLY A 76 -4.81 10.91 -1.19
CA GLY A 76 -4.60 9.61 -0.58
C GLY A 76 -3.57 8.76 -1.31
N ILE A 77 -2.85 7.94 -0.53
CA ILE A 77 -1.95 6.90 -1.04
C ILE A 77 -2.41 5.55 -0.49
N VAL A 78 -2.48 4.55 -1.36
CA VAL A 78 -2.83 3.17 -1.02
C VAL A 78 -1.65 2.25 -1.38
N CYS A 79 -1.16 1.49 -0.41
CA CYS A 79 -0.10 0.51 -0.58
C CYS A 79 -0.53 -0.82 0.06
N GLY A 80 -1.31 -1.60 -0.69
CA GLY A 80 -1.82 -2.89 -0.24
C GLY A 80 -0.87 -4.02 -0.58
N PHE A 81 -0.47 -4.81 0.44
CA PHE A 81 0.34 -6.03 0.27
C PHE A 81 1.74 -5.83 -0.35
N CYS A 82 2.30 -4.62 -0.32
CA CYS A 82 3.62 -4.32 -0.84
C CYS A 82 4.70 -4.31 0.25
N LEU A 83 4.41 -3.78 1.45
CA LEU A 83 5.38 -3.67 2.55
C LEU A 83 6.03 -4.99 2.97
N PRO A 84 5.38 -6.17 2.88
CA PRO A 84 6.04 -7.43 3.17
C PRO A 84 7.27 -7.73 2.31
N TYR A 85 7.47 -7.02 1.21
CA TYR A 85 8.64 -7.17 0.32
C TYR A 85 9.68 -6.06 0.47
N LEU A 86 9.49 -5.16 1.44
CA LEU A 86 10.39 -4.05 1.73
C LEU A 86 11.13 -4.27 3.05
N SER A 87 12.42 -3.98 3.07
CA SER A 87 13.21 -3.92 4.33
C SER A 87 12.74 -2.77 5.23
N LYS A 88 13.22 -2.73 6.49
CA LYS A 88 12.92 -1.59 7.39
C LYS A 88 13.37 -0.26 6.79
N GLU A 89 14.52 -0.23 6.17
CA GLU A 89 15.09 0.95 5.51
C GLU A 89 14.22 1.40 4.33
N ASP A 90 13.79 0.45 3.50
CA ASP A 90 12.89 0.72 2.38
C ASP A 90 11.51 1.22 2.87
N CYS A 91 10.98 0.64 3.96
CA CYS A 91 9.73 1.12 4.57
C CYS A 91 9.84 2.56 5.08
N VAL A 92 10.95 2.90 5.77
CA VAL A 92 11.20 4.27 6.24
C VAL A 92 11.28 5.25 5.07
N LYS A 93 12.01 4.87 4.00
CA LYS A 93 12.06 5.67 2.77
C LYS A 93 10.67 5.84 2.15
N PHE A 94 9.91 4.75 2.00
CA PHE A 94 8.55 4.78 1.46
C PHE A 94 7.62 5.70 2.26
N PHE A 95 7.67 5.67 3.59
CA PHE A 95 6.85 6.56 4.43
C PHE A 95 7.25 8.02 4.27
N LYS A 96 8.56 8.32 4.20
CA LYS A 96 9.08 9.67 3.96
C LYS A 96 8.61 10.21 2.60
N ASP A 97 8.74 9.40 1.55
CA ASP A 97 8.32 9.79 0.20
C ASP A 97 6.81 9.95 0.11
N SER A 98 6.04 9.04 0.74
CA SER A 98 4.58 9.15 0.85
C SER A 98 4.17 10.43 1.59
N PHE A 99 4.86 10.79 2.68
CA PHE A 99 4.60 12.04 3.39
C PHE A 99 4.80 13.26 2.48
N HIS A 100 5.88 13.26 1.69
CA HIS A 100 6.13 14.34 0.74
C HIS A 100 5.08 14.39 -0.38
N LEU A 101 4.62 13.25 -0.89
CA LEU A 101 3.62 13.17 -1.96
C LEU A 101 2.20 13.47 -1.49
N LEU A 102 1.90 13.33 -0.21
CA LEU A 102 0.58 13.68 0.31
C LEU A 102 0.41 15.19 0.44
N LYS A 103 -0.80 15.67 0.10
CA LYS A 103 -1.31 16.99 0.49
C LYS A 103 -1.46 17.04 2.02
N SER A 104 -1.49 18.24 2.63
CA SER A 104 -1.85 18.39 4.05
C SER A 104 -3.24 17.80 4.31
N GLY A 105 -3.38 17.04 5.38
CA GLY A 105 -4.59 16.31 5.71
C GLY A 105 -4.83 15.03 4.89
N GLY A 106 -3.94 14.68 3.95
CA GLY A 106 -4.03 13.48 3.13
C GLY A 106 -3.77 12.20 3.91
N PHE A 107 -4.23 11.06 3.37
CA PHE A 107 -4.21 9.76 4.05
C PHE A 107 -3.29 8.76 3.36
N LEU A 108 -2.53 8.00 4.15
CA LEU A 108 -1.80 6.83 3.71
C LEU A 108 -2.46 5.57 4.29
N TYR A 109 -2.89 4.67 3.41
CA TYR A 109 -3.29 3.30 3.73
C TYR A 109 -2.16 2.35 3.36
N PHE A 110 -1.79 1.45 4.26
CA PHE A 110 -0.86 0.37 3.92
C PHE A 110 -1.17 -0.90 4.72
N SER A 111 -0.63 -2.02 4.24
CA SER A 111 -0.72 -3.29 4.95
C SER A 111 0.62 -4.01 4.97
N ALA A 112 0.84 -4.77 6.04
CA ALA A 112 2.01 -5.61 6.25
C ALA A 112 1.59 -6.97 6.82
N ILE A 113 2.49 -7.96 6.79
CA ILE A 113 2.30 -9.22 7.51
C ILE A 113 2.70 -8.98 8.97
N GLU A 114 1.78 -9.28 9.88
CA GLU A 114 2.01 -9.11 11.32
C GLU A 114 2.92 -10.20 11.86
N GLY A 115 3.93 -9.80 12.62
CA GLY A 115 4.87 -10.68 13.30
C GLY A 115 6.12 -9.95 13.77
N ASP A 116 7.03 -10.71 14.38
CA ASP A 116 8.34 -10.20 14.75
C ASP A 116 9.25 -10.12 13.51
N TYR A 117 10.00 -9.04 13.37
CA TYR A 117 10.91 -8.83 12.23
C TYR A 117 11.97 -9.95 12.10
N SER A 118 12.39 -10.57 13.21
CA SER A 118 13.33 -11.68 13.20
C SER A 118 12.77 -12.96 12.54
N GLN A 119 11.46 -13.04 12.33
CA GLN A 119 10.79 -14.14 11.63
C GLN A 119 10.87 -13.99 10.11
N SER A 120 11.42 -12.87 9.60
CA SER A 120 11.55 -12.59 8.17
C SER A 120 12.42 -13.65 7.48
N LYS A 121 11.93 -14.17 6.36
CA LYS A 121 12.54 -15.33 5.68
C LYS A 121 12.14 -15.40 4.20
N TYR A 122 12.82 -16.29 3.48
CA TYR A 122 12.35 -16.67 2.14
C TYR A 122 11.08 -17.51 2.24
N GLU A 123 10.06 -17.11 1.51
CA GLU A 123 8.82 -17.88 1.31
C GLU A 123 8.63 -18.22 -0.17
N THR A 124 7.96 -19.35 -0.44
CA THR A 124 7.62 -19.75 -1.80
C THR A 124 6.23 -19.23 -2.12
N GLY A 125 6.12 -18.41 -3.15
CA GLY A 125 4.85 -17.92 -3.67
C GLY A 125 4.01 -19.02 -4.35
N SER A 126 2.77 -18.71 -4.69
CA SER A 126 1.87 -19.65 -5.38
C SER A 126 2.35 -20.11 -6.76
N THR A 127 3.25 -19.34 -7.38
CA THR A 127 3.88 -19.65 -8.67
C THR A 127 5.16 -20.50 -8.55
N GLY A 128 5.60 -20.81 -7.31
CA GLY A 128 6.83 -21.52 -7.04
C GLY A 128 8.07 -20.64 -6.89
N ASP A 129 7.97 -19.35 -7.19
CA ASP A 129 9.06 -18.40 -7.01
C ASP A 129 9.33 -18.12 -5.54
N LYS A 130 10.61 -17.95 -5.19
CA LYS A 130 11.02 -17.60 -3.82
C LYS A 130 11.25 -16.11 -3.71
N CYS A 131 10.60 -15.48 -2.72
CA CYS A 131 10.85 -14.09 -2.34
C CYS A 131 11.12 -13.98 -0.85
N PHE A 132 11.92 -12.97 -0.47
CA PHE A 132 12.12 -12.67 0.95
C PHE A 132 10.93 -11.89 1.46
N VAL A 133 10.31 -12.37 2.57
CA VAL A 133 9.12 -11.80 3.16
C VAL A 133 9.47 -11.26 4.54
N TYR A 134 9.19 -9.98 4.75
CA TYR A 134 9.39 -9.30 6.02
C TYR A 134 8.11 -9.29 6.85
N TYR A 135 8.29 -9.51 8.15
CA TYR A 135 7.23 -9.45 9.16
C TYR A 135 7.39 -8.17 9.97
N TYR A 136 6.27 -7.56 10.34
CA TYR A 136 6.25 -6.29 11.06
C TYR A 136 5.24 -6.30 12.18
N SER A 137 5.61 -5.71 13.31
CA SER A 137 4.64 -5.33 14.35
C SER A 137 4.16 -3.89 14.13
N GLU A 138 3.04 -3.52 14.73
CA GLU A 138 2.54 -2.15 14.69
C GLU A 138 3.55 -1.15 15.28
N SER A 139 4.29 -1.57 16.33
CA SER A 139 5.31 -0.74 16.96
C SER A 139 6.51 -0.44 16.05
N ASP A 140 6.84 -1.32 15.08
CA ASP A 140 7.91 -1.06 14.12
C ASP A 140 7.61 0.17 13.25
N PHE A 141 6.34 0.41 12.96
CA PHE A 141 5.92 1.56 12.13
C PHE A 141 5.65 2.82 12.94
N LYS A 142 5.09 2.66 14.17
CA LYS A 142 4.57 3.77 14.95
C LYS A 142 5.60 4.88 15.17
N ASN A 143 6.78 4.52 15.65
CA ASN A 143 7.83 5.51 15.97
C ASN A 143 8.30 6.28 14.71
N GLU A 144 8.40 5.62 13.57
CA GLU A 144 8.86 6.27 12.33
C GLU A 144 7.77 7.17 11.74
N LEU A 145 6.52 6.74 11.78
CA LEU A 145 5.39 7.53 11.30
C LEU A 145 5.14 8.77 12.17
N ASP A 146 5.25 8.64 13.49
CA ASP A 146 5.13 9.76 14.44
C ASP A 146 6.24 10.81 14.21
N LYS A 147 7.50 10.38 14.02
CA LYS A 147 8.62 11.27 13.69
C LYS A 147 8.43 12.06 12.40
N LEU A 148 7.74 11.46 11.42
CA LEU A 148 7.44 12.09 10.13
C LEU A 148 6.24 13.05 10.22
N GLY A 149 5.48 13.05 11.31
CA GLY A 149 4.31 13.90 11.50
C GLY A 149 3.00 13.27 11.02
N PHE A 150 2.96 11.95 10.85
CA PHE A 150 1.70 11.24 10.64
C PHE A 150 0.94 11.04 11.95
N ARG A 151 -0.37 11.14 11.88
CA ARG A 151 -1.30 10.80 12.95
C ARG A 151 -2.01 9.48 12.62
N PHE A 152 -2.07 8.56 13.57
CA PHE A 152 -2.83 7.30 13.42
C PHE A 152 -4.34 7.59 13.36
N VAL A 153 -5.01 7.01 12.36
CA VAL A 153 -6.46 7.13 12.13
C VAL A 153 -7.14 5.79 12.37
N TYR A 154 -6.54 4.70 11.92
CA TYR A 154 -7.12 3.36 12.01
C TYR A 154 -6.03 2.29 12.02
N SER A 155 -6.23 1.25 12.82
CA SER A 155 -5.41 0.05 12.84
C SER A 155 -6.29 -1.17 13.09
N ILE A 156 -6.04 -2.27 12.35
CA ILE A 156 -6.70 -3.55 12.56
C ILE A 156 -5.76 -4.70 12.16
N LYS A 157 -5.84 -5.79 12.91
CA LYS A 157 -5.25 -7.08 12.56
C LYS A 157 -6.33 -7.99 11.98
N LYS A 158 -6.08 -8.54 10.79
CA LYS A 158 -7.02 -9.42 10.09
C LYS A 158 -6.34 -10.71 9.68
N GLY A 159 -6.89 -11.85 10.13
CA GLY A 159 -6.42 -13.18 9.75
C GLY A 159 -6.92 -13.56 8.35
N PHE A 160 -6.01 -14.10 7.55
CA PHE A 160 -6.31 -14.70 6.25
C PHE A 160 -5.88 -16.17 6.26
N PRO A 161 -6.68 -17.11 5.74
CA PRO A 161 -6.29 -18.50 5.63
C PRO A 161 -5.15 -18.64 4.61
N LYS A 162 -4.17 -19.49 4.91
CA LYS A 162 -3.16 -19.96 3.96
C LYS A 162 -3.59 -21.30 3.35
N ASN A 163 -2.92 -21.72 2.28
CA ASN A 163 -3.19 -23.00 1.60
C ASN A 163 -2.88 -24.24 2.47
N ASP A 164 -2.08 -24.08 3.52
CA ASP A 164 -1.68 -25.12 4.50
C ASP A 164 -2.58 -25.16 5.76
N GLU A 165 -3.80 -24.59 5.68
CA GLU A 165 -4.75 -24.42 6.79
C GLU A 165 -4.28 -23.51 7.93
N SER A 166 -3.04 -23.00 7.88
CA SER A 166 -2.58 -21.98 8.82
C SER A 166 -3.21 -20.63 8.53
N LYS A 167 -3.11 -19.70 9.48
CA LYS A 167 -3.59 -18.31 9.29
C LYS A 167 -2.40 -17.36 9.27
N GLN A 168 -2.39 -16.48 8.31
CA GLN A 168 -1.49 -15.33 8.29
C GLN A 168 -2.26 -14.09 8.72
N THR A 169 -1.74 -13.39 9.72
CA THR A 169 -2.35 -12.15 10.17
C THR A 169 -1.74 -10.98 9.41
N HIS A 170 -2.60 -10.13 8.87
CA HIS A 170 -2.20 -8.88 8.24
C HIS A 170 -2.54 -7.71 9.16
N LEU A 171 -1.58 -6.84 9.31
CA LEU A 171 -1.72 -5.55 9.96
C LEU A 171 -2.10 -4.53 8.89
N ILE A 172 -3.24 -3.85 9.08
CA ILE A 172 -3.74 -2.82 8.17
C ILE A 172 -3.79 -1.50 8.94
N LEU A 173 -3.15 -0.48 8.39
CA LEU A 173 -3.08 0.84 9.01
C LEU A 173 -3.55 1.93 8.05
N ILE A 174 -4.16 2.96 8.64
CA ILE A 174 -4.40 4.24 7.97
C ILE A 174 -3.84 5.33 8.86
N VAL A 175 -3.01 6.17 8.27
CA VAL A 175 -2.44 7.34 8.93
C VAL A 175 -2.74 8.59 8.12
N GLN A 176 -2.75 9.75 8.77
CA GLN A 176 -3.03 11.05 8.16
C GLN A 176 -1.81 11.95 8.31
N LYS A 177 -1.45 12.63 7.24
CA LYS A 177 -0.47 13.72 7.29
C LYS A 177 -1.09 14.94 7.98
N ASN A 178 -0.43 15.44 9.02
CA ASN A 178 -0.81 16.70 9.68
C ASN A 178 -0.56 17.91 8.78
#